data_48cb7c7b2ec12f6b047a98218bef37df
#
_entry.id   48cb7c7b2ec12f6b047a98218bef37df
#
_cell.length_a   1.000
_cell.length_b   1.000
_cell.length_c   1.000
_cell.angle_alpha   90.00
_cell.angle_beta   90.00
_cell.angle_gamma   90.00
#
_symmetry.space_group_name_H-M   'P 1'
#
loop_
_entity.id
_entity.type
_entity.pdbx_description
1 polymer ?
#
loop_
_entity_poly.entity_id
_entity_poly.type
_entity_poly.pdbx_seq_one_letter_code
_entity_poly.pdbx_strand_id
1 'polypeptide(L)'
;MKIIKAKKITKKNFSKFGQLIDTSKKNPININDGYAKRFDNLINVDASKNKGKAIVSIFKAKKRSFPMKIDMMEKHPLGSQAFIPMEDTKFLVFVAPKGDKPDVNKIQSFLVPKQTGVNYNAGIWHFPLISMKNMNFLIVDRKGKGNNLVIYKFKKDKIILKK
;
A
#
# COMPACT_ATOMS: atom_id res chain seq x y z
N MET A 1 24.99 -3.22 4.39
CA MET A 1 23.77 -4.08 4.37
C MET A 1 22.80 -3.54 5.42
N LYS A 2 21.54 -3.32 5.04
CA LYS A 2 20.48 -2.85 5.96
C LYS A 2 19.40 -3.92 6.08
N ILE A 3 19.11 -4.34 7.31
CA ILE A 3 18.05 -5.31 7.60
C ILE A 3 16.84 -4.55 8.13
N ILE A 4 15.68 -4.76 7.52
CA ILE A 4 14.41 -4.16 7.94
C ILE A 4 13.47 -5.28 8.34
N LYS A 5 12.92 -5.17 9.56
CA LYS A 5 11.88 -6.07 10.07
C LYS A 5 10.52 -5.41 9.97
N ALA A 6 9.51 -6.18 9.63
CA ALA A 6 8.14 -5.69 9.57
C ALA A 6 7.59 -5.40 10.98
N LYS A 7 6.98 -4.24 11.15
CA LYS A 7 6.27 -3.83 12.37
C LYS A 7 4.78 -4.04 12.19
N LYS A 8 4.03 -4.20 13.27
CA LYS A 8 2.57 -4.15 13.23
C LYS A 8 2.12 -2.78 12.72
N ILE A 9 1.27 -2.75 11.69
CA ILE A 9 0.72 -1.52 11.16
C ILE A 9 -0.33 -0.92 12.11
N THR A 10 -0.36 0.40 12.21
CA THR A 10 -1.40 1.17 12.91
C THR A 10 -1.70 2.44 12.12
N LYS A 11 -2.88 3.04 12.31
CA LYS A 11 -3.21 4.34 11.69
C LYS A 11 -2.14 5.39 11.99
N LYS A 12 -1.63 5.43 13.22
CA LYS A 12 -0.62 6.40 13.67
C LYS A 12 0.72 6.21 12.95
N ASN A 13 1.27 4.99 12.90
CA ASN A 13 2.61 4.77 12.32
C ASN A 13 2.61 4.75 10.79
N PHE A 14 1.44 4.54 10.15
CA PHE A 14 1.30 4.54 8.70
C PHE A 14 0.83 5.90 8.14
N SER A 15 0.39 6.84 8.96
CA SER A 15 -0.22 8.13 8.53
C SER A 15 0.67 8.96 7.59
N LYS A 16 1.99 8.86 7.72
CA LYS A 16 2.96 9.54 6.83
C LYS A 16 3.01 8.95 5.41
N PHE A 17 2.55 7.73 5.25
CA PHE A 17 2.60 7.00 3.98
C PHE A 17 1.23 6.89 3.31
N GLY A 18 0.16 6.96 4.10
CA GLY A 18 -1.18 6.79 3.59
C GLY A 18 -2.21 6.49 4.67
N GLN A 19 -3.23 5.77 4.27
CA GLN A 19 -4.40 5.47 5.09
C GLN A 19 -4.64 3.96 5.15
N LEU A 20 -5.28 3.50 6.23
CA LEU A 20 -5.73 2.12 6.36
C LEU A 20 -7.21 2.00 5.99
N ILE A 21 -7.53 0.97 5.22
CA ILE A 21 -8.90 0.53 4.97
C ILE A 21 -9.23 -0.48 6.07
N ASP A 22 -9.74 0.04 7.18
CA ASP A 22 -9.92 -0.71 8.42
C ASP A 22 -11.21 -0.25 9.12
N THR A 23 -12.07 -1.19 9.42
CA THR A 23 -13.38 -0.96 10.06
C THR A 23 -13.35 -1.13 11.58
N SER A 24 -12.27 -1.66 12.16
CA SER A 24 -12.19 -2.11 13.56
C SER A 24 -12.42 -0.99 14.61
N LYS A 25 -12.23 0.27 14.23
CA LYS A 25 -12.38 1.43 15.11
C LYS A 25 -13.37 2.47 14.55
N LYS A 26 -14.30 2.05 13.72
CA LYS A 26 -15.33 2.92 13.15
C LYS A 26 -16.71 2.43 13.56
N ASN A 27 -17.58 3.36 13.93
CA ASN A 27 -18.99 3.05 14.14
C ASN A 27 -19.66 2.87 12.77
N PRO A 28 -20.36 1.78 12.54
CA PRO A 28 -21.10 1.57 11.32
C PRO A 28 -22.40 2.38 11.28
N ILE A 29 -22.84 2.68 10.08
CA ILE A 29 -24.20 3.13 9.80
C ILE A 29 -25.02 1.89 9.40
N ASN A 30 -26.10 1.61 10.09
CA ASN A 30 -27.01 0.56 9.67
C ASN A 30 -27.80 1.01 8.44
N ILE A 31 -27.82 0.20 7.41
CA ILE A 31 -28.55 0.43 6.15
C ILE A 31 -29.32 -0.82 5.77
N ASN A 32 -30.21 -0.69 4.78
CA ASN A 32 -31.02 -1.80 4.27
C ASN A 32 -31.80 -2.53 5.39
N ASP A 33 -32.53 -1.77 6.20
CA ASP A 33 -33.34 -2.30 7.31
C ASP A 33 -32.55 -3.13 8.34
N GLY A 34 -31.25 -2.80 8.51
CA GLY A 34 -30.34 -3.50 9.43
C GLY A 34 -29.61 -4.70 8.83
N TYR A 35 -29.88 -5.06 7.58
CA TYR A 35 -29.19 -6.19 6.92
C TYR A 35 -27.78 -5.87 6.47
N ALA A 36 -27.35 -4.59 6.49
CA ALA A 36 -25.98 -4.21 6.18
C ALA A 36 -25.44 -3.12 7.10
N LYS A 37 -24.12 -3.12 7.30
CA LYS A 37 -23.38 -2.10 8.04
C LYS A 37 -22.43 -1.37 7.10
N ARG A 38 -22.60 -0.08 6.97
CA ARG A 38 -21.78 0.79 6.13
C ARG A 38 -20.72 1.51 6.97
N PHE A 39 -19.47 1.48 6.50
CA PHE A 39 -18.32 2.18 7.08
C PHE A 39 -17.79 3.20 6.08
N ASP A 40 -18.14 4.45 6.27
CA ASP A 40 -17.83 5.54 5.34
C ASP A 40 -16.43 6.12 5.50
N ASN A 41 -15.94 6.73 4.42
CA ASN A 41 -14.75 7.58 4.43
C ASN A 41 -13.52 6.90 5.06
N LEU A 42 -13.24 5.67 4.65
CA LEU A 42 -12.07 4.94 5.13
C LEU A 42 -10.78 5.50 4.54
N ILE A 43 -10.83 5.94 3.28
CA ILE A 43 -9.69 6.49 2.54
C ILE A 43 -10.13 7.60 1.59
N ASN A 44 -9.17 8.41 1.13
CA ASN A 44 -9.33 9.34 0.02
C ASN A 44 -8.64 8.77 -1.22
N VAL A 45 -9.40 8.59 -2.30
CA VAL A 45 -8.85 8.21 -3.60
C VAL A 45 -8.44 9.48 -4.34
N ASP A 46 -7.12 9.73 -4.44
CA ASP A 46 -6.56 10.84 -5.21
C ASP A 46 -6.26 10.39 -6.62
N ALA A 47 -7.09 10.79 -7.59
CA ALA A 47 -6.96 10.36 -8.97
C ALA A 47 -7.19 11.49 -10.00
N SER A 48 -7.53 12.72 -9.56
CA SER A 48 -8.00 13.80 -10.42
C SER A 48 -6.91 14.59 -11.14
N LYS A 49 -5.66 14.52 -10.68
CA LYS A 49 -4.54 15.28 -11.28
C LYS A 49 -4.43 15.00 -12.80
N ASN A 50 -4.15 16.06 -13.56
CA ASN A 50 -4.02 16.01 -15.04
C ASN A 50 -5.23 15.32 -15.70
N LYS A 51 -6.46 15.66 -15.23
CA LYS A 51 -7.70 15.08 -15.74
C LYS A 51 -7.72 13.54 -15.66
N GLY A 52 -7.07 12.99 -14.64
CA GLY A 52 -7.10 11.56 -14.34
C GLY A 52 -8.43 11.13 -13.73
N LYS A 53 -8.65 9.84 -13.71
CA LYS A 53 -9.82 9.19 -13.10
C LYS A 53 -9.41 7.96 -12.32
N ALA A 54 -10.18 7.61 -11.30
CA ALA A 54 -10.00 6.35 -10.59
C ALA A 54 -10.36 5.17 -11.50
N ILE A 55 -9.57 4.12 -11.41
CA ILE A 55 -9.84 2.82 -12.03
C ILE A 55 -9.75 1.72 -10.98
N VAL A 56 -10.38 0.61 -11.26
CA VAL A 56 -10.33 -0.61 -10.45
C VAL A 56 -9.66 -1.71 -11.25
N SER A 57 -8.73 -2.41 -10.61
CA SER A 57 -7.98 -3.53 -11.20
C SER A 57 -7.90 -4.70 -10.22
N ILE A 58 -7.61 -5.89 -10.71
CA ILE A 58 -7.31 -7.07 -9.89
C ILE A 58 -5.85 -7.44 -10.10
N PHE A 59 -5.07 -7.48 -9.01
CA PHE A 59 -3.72 -8.02 -9.03
C PHE A 59 -3.70 -9.42 -8.43
N LYS A 60 -3.27 -10.41 -9.21
CA LYS A 60 -3.05 -11.79 -8.76
C LYS A 60 -1.60 -11.90 -8.27
N ALA A 61 -1.40 -11.88 -6.96
CA ALA A 61 -0.08 -11.88 -6.36
C ALA A 61 0.37 -13.30 -6.02
N LYS A 62 1.63 -13.61 -6.37
CA LYS A 62 2.29 -14.85 -5.95
C LYS A 62 2.99 -14.63 -4.59
N LYS A 63 3.05 -15.68 -3.79
CA LYS A 63 3.80 -15.73 -2.53
C LYS A 63 5.26 -15.30 -2.74
N ARG A 64 5.78 -14.46 -1.86
CA ARG A 64 7.22 -14.12 -1.76
C ARG A 64 7.89 -14.94 -0.68
N SER A 65 9.18 -15.28 -0.91
CA SER A 65 10.05 -15.94 0.07
C SER A 65 10.80 -14.91 0.91
N PHE A 66 11.14 -15.28 2.15
CA PHE A 66 11.89 -14.43 3.08
C PHE A 66 13.12 -15.20 3.62
N PRO A 67 14.23 -14.51 3.93
CA PRO A 67 14.45 -13.06 3.78
C PRO A 67 14.43 -12.64 2.31
N MET A 68 13.90 -11.43 2.03
CA MET A 68 13.73 -10.92 0.67
C MET A 68 14.67 -9.74 0.42
N LYS A 69 15.40 -9.79 -0.70
CA LYS A 69 16.18 -8.64 -1.18
C LYS A 69 15.23 -7.59 -1.75
N ILE A 70 15.44 -6.34 -1.35
CA ILE A 70 14.78 -5.18 -1.91
C ILE A 70 15.79 -4.47 -2.82
N ASP A 71 15.58 -4.51 -4.11
CA ASP A 71 16.47 -3.95 -5.13
C ASP A 71 15.91 -2.71 -5.82
N MET A 72 14.63 -2.39 -5.60
CA MET A 72 13.98 -1.23 -6.16
C MET A 72 12.85 -0.71 -5.27
N MET A 73 12.39 0.48 -5.54
CA MET A 73 11.11 1.03 -5.09
C MET A 73 10.47 1.82 -6.23
N GLU A 74 9.16 1.96 -6.18
CA GLU A 74 8.39 2.76 -7.13
C GLU A 74 7.53 3.79 -6.40
N LYS A 75 7.11 4.82 -7.12
CA LYS A 75 6.10 5.79 -6.65
C LYS A 75 5.16 6.19 -7.77
N HIS A 76 3.95 6.57 -7.40
CA HIS A 76 2.94 7.13 -8.29
C HIS A 76 2.72 8.61 -7.94
N PRO A 77 3.37 9.57 -8.65
CA PRO A 77 3.33 10.99 -8.25
C PRO A 77 1.98 11.68 -8.49
N LEU A 78 1.15 11.13 -9.37
CA LEU A 78 -0.09 11.78 -9.80
C LEU A 78 -1.36 11.20 -9.16
N GLY A 79 -1.25 10.16 -8.32
CA GLY A 79 -2.41 9.57 -7.69
C GLY A 79 -2.08 8.68 -6.52
N SER A 80 -3.08 8.39 -5.71
CA SER A 80 -3.03 7.37 -4.66
C SER A 80 -3.14 5.97 -5.26
N GLN A 81 -2.75 4.96 -4.49
CA GLN A 81 -2.94 3.56 -4.88
C GLN A 81 -3.39 2.75 -3.67
N ALA A 82 -4.60 2.21 -3.75
CA ALA A 82 -5.16 1.37 -2.70
C ALA A 82 -5.03 -0.12 -3.04
N PHE A 83 -4.65 -0.90 -2.03
CA PHE A 83 -4.56 -2.35 -2.06
C PHE A 83 -5.52 -2.94 -1.05
N ILE A 84 -6.52 -3.66 -1.51
CA ILE A 84 -7.56 -4.30 -0.70
C ILE A 84 -7.43 -5.81 -0.91
N PRO A 85 -7.01 -6.59 0.11
CA PRO A 85 -6.94 -8.04 -0.01
C PRO A 85 -8.34 -8.61 -0.19
N MET A 86 -8.49 -9.54 -1.14
CA MET A 86 -9.77 -10.22 -1.40
C MET A 86 -9.91 -11.49 -0.56
N GLU A 87 -8.81 -12.00 -0.02
CA GLU A 87 -8.78 -13.15 0.88
C GLU A 87 -8.46 -12.72 2.32
N ASP A 88 -8.91 -13.51 3.28
CA ASP A 88 -8.66 -13.30 4.71
C ASP A 88 -7.22 -13.67 5.11
N THR A 89 -6.25 -12.93 4.58
CA THR A 89 -4.84 -13.18 4.83
C THR A 89 -4.04 -11.89 5.06
N LYS A 90 -2.88 -12.03 5.69
CA LYS A 90 -1.94 -10.93 5.96
C LYS A 90 -1.03 -10.70 4.75
N PHE A 91 -0.54 -9.47 4.60
CA PHE A 91 0.48 -9.12 3.62
C PHE A 91 1.46 -8.09 4.18
N LEU A 92 2.54 -7.82 3.48
CA LEU A 92 3.55 -6.86 3.90
C LEU A 92 3.54 -5.64 2.98
N VAL A 93 3.82 -4.49 3.57
CA VAL A 93 4.12 -3.26 2.84
C VAL A 93 5.52 -2.77 3.21
N PHE A 94 6.21 -2.20 2.24
CA PHE A 94 7.56 -1.68 2.38
C PHE A 94 7.59 -0.29 1.75
N VAL A 95 7.83 0.75 2.56
CA VAL A 95 7.57 2.14 2.20
C VAL A 95 8.69 3.06 2.64
N ALA A 96 8.84 4.18 1.91
CA ALA A 96 9.64 5.32 2.32
C ALA A 96 8.86 6.63 2.06
N PRO A 97 9.18 7.72 2.78
CA PRO A 97 8.54 9.01 2.58
C PRO A 97 8.72 9.55 1.15
N LYS A 98 7.90 10.54 0.80
CA LYS A 98 8.06 11.32 -0.45
C LYS A 98 9.46 11.91 -0.56
N GLY A 99 9.93 12.08 -1.76
CA GLY A 99 11.22 12.66 -2.11
C GLY A 99 11.60 12.30 -3.54
N ASP A 100 12.70 12.88 -4.04
CA ASP A 100 13.21 12.58 -5.39
C ASP A 100 13.69 11.14 -5.49
N LYS A 101 14.27 10.63 -4.43
CA LYS A 101 14.70 9.23 -4.25
C LYS A 101 14.26 8.69 -2.90
N PRO A 102 14.17 7.36 -2.73
CA PRO A 102 13.87 6.77 -1.42
C PRO A 102 15.01 7.06 -0.44
N ASP A 103 14.69 7.64 0.71
CA ASP A 103 15.66 7.78 1.81
C ASP A 103 15.80 6.43 2.53
N VAL A 104 16.93 5.77 2.32
CA VAL A 104 17.21 4.44 2.88
C VAL A 104 17.07 4.42 4.41
N ASN A 105 17.36 5.56 5.09
CA ASN A 105 17.28 5.64 6.55
C ASN A 105 15.84 5.74 7.07
N LYS A 106 14.91 6.16 6.23
CA LYS A 106 13.49 6.32 6.57
C LYS A 106 12.59 5.21 6.04
N ILE A 107 13.18 4.19 5.42
CA ILE A 107 12.43 3.02 4.96
C ILE A 107 11.85 2.28 6.17
N GLN A 108 10.59 1.89 6.04
CA GLN A 108 9.87 1.08 7.02
C GLN A 108 9.12 -0.06 6.33
N SER A 109 8.89 -1.14 7.06
CA SER A 109 8.03 -2.22 6.63
C SER A 109 6.96 -2.49 7.67
N PHE A 110 5.76 -2.84 7.21
CA PHE A 110 4.64 -3.12 8.08
C PHE A 110 3.95 -4.42 7.68
N LEU A 111 3.54 -5.18 8.70
CA LEU A 111 2.63 -6.30 8.55
C LEU A 111 1.21 -5.77 8.62
N VAL A 112 0.48 -5.92 7.52
CA VAL A 112 -0.94 -5.57 7.40
C VAL A 112 -1.76 -6.78 7.85
N PRO A 113 -2.65 -6.64 8.85
CA PRO A 113 -3.47 -7.73 9.32
C PRO A 113 -4.53 -8.12 8.30
N LYS A 114 -5.18 -9.24 8.55
CA LYS A 114 -6.37 -9.69 7.81
C LYS A 114 -7.44 -8.60 7.77
N GLN A 115 -8.28 -8.61 6.75
CA GLN A 115 -9.42 -7.69 6.58
C GLN A 115 -9.04 -6.21 6.62
N THR A 116 -7.77 -5.90 6.36
CA THR A 116 -7.27 -4.53 6.33
C THR A 116 -6.59 -4.28 4.99
N GLY A 117 -6.95 -3.20 4.32
CA GLY A 117 -6.25 -2.69 3.15
C GLY A 117 -5.39 -1.47 3.49
N VAL A 118 -4.61 -1.04 2.52
CA VAL A 118 -3.80 0.18 2.58
C VAL A 118 -4.05 1.06 1.37
N ASN A 119 -3.94 2.36 1.54
CA ASN A 119 -3.94 3.32 0.44
C ASN A 119 -2.69 4.19 0.56
N TYR A 120 -1.74 4.03 -0.36
CA TYR A 120 -0.58 4.91 -0.42
C TYR A 120 -0.98 6.28 -0.94
N ASN A 121 -0.54 7.34 -0.27
CA ASN A 121 -0.66 8.70 -0.79
C ASN A 121 0.17 8.88 -2.05
N ALA A 122 -0.26 9.77 -2.94
CA ALA A 122 0.51 10.11 -4.14
C ALA A 122 1.96 10.47 -3.80
N GLY A 123 2.92 9.91 -4.55
CA GLY A 123 4.35 10.17 -4.39
C GLY A 123 5.07 9.42 -3.26
N ILE A 124 4.38 8.54 -2.54
CA ILE A 124 5.01 7.65 -1.56
C ILE A 124 5.81 6.57 -2.28
N TRP A 125 7.06 6.42 -1.88
CA TRP A 125 7.89 5.31 -2.33
C TRP A 125 7.44 4.01 -1.69
N HIS A 126 7.24 2.97 -2.48
CA HIS A 126 6.89 1.63 -1.99
C HIS A 126 7.53 0.54 -2.87
N PHE A 127 7.76 -0.62 -2.28
CA PHE A 127 8.09 -1.81 -3.06
C PHE A 127 6.79 -2.41 -3.63
N PRO A 128 6.78 -2.89 -4.86
CA PRO A 128 5.63 -3.60 -5.41
C PRO A 128 5.16 -4.70 -4.47
N LEU A 129 3.89 -4.99 -4.53
CA LEU A 129 3.13 -5.88 -3.67
C LEU A 129 3.92 -7.08 -3.09
N ILE A 130 3.91 -7.23 -1.74
CA ILE A 130 4.59 -8.30 -1.03
C ILE A 130 3.56 -9.21 -0.37
N SER A 131 3.21 -10.28 -1.08
CA SER A 131 2.25 -11.25 -0.60
C SER A 131 2.93 -12.42 0.13
N MET A 132 2.33 -12.86 1.22
CA MET A 132 2.82 -13.99 2.04
C MET A 132 2.20 -15.33 1.62
N LYS A 133 1.17 -15.29 0.77
CA LYS A 133 0.51 -16.42 0.11
C LYS A 133 0.14 -16.02 -1.31
N ASN A 134 -0.24 -16.96 -2.16
CA ASN A 134 -0.94 -16.61 -3.40
C ASN A 134 -2.29 -16.01 -3.03
N MET A 135 -2.57 -14.80 -3.50
CA MET A 135 -3.80 -14.08 -3.15
C MET A 135 -4.08 -12.98 -4.18
N ASN A 136 -5.33 -12.53 -4.20
CA ASN A 136 -5.76 -11.45 -5.07
C ASN A 136 -5.95 -10.16 -4.28
N PHE A 137 -5.76 -9.05 -4.98
CA PHE A 137 -6.01 -7.71 -4.45
C PHE A 137 -6.91 -6.94 -5.40
N LEU A 138 -7.93 -6.31 -4.86
CA LEU A 138 -8.62 -5.22 -5.52
C LEU A 138 -7.73 -3.98 -5.40
N ILE A 139 -7.42 -3.38 -6.53
CA ILE A 139 -6.60 -2.16 -6.60
C ILE A 139 -7.49 -1.01 -7.05
N VAL A 140 -7.38 0.11 -6.35
CA VAL A 140 -7.99 1.37 -6.79
C VAL A 140 -6.86 2.37 -6.99
N ASP A 141 -6.65 2.78 -8.23
CA ASP A 141 -5.58 3.70 -8.58
C ASP A 141 -6.01 4.68 -9.70
N ARG A 142 -5.04 5.37 -10.28
CA ARG A 142 -5.29 6.43 -11.25
C ARG A 142 -4.90 6.03 -12.67
N LYS A 143 -5.81 6.28 -13.62
CA LYS A 143 -5.54 6.30 -15.06
C LYS A 143 -5.72 7.72 -15.59
N GLY A 144 -4.78 8.20 -16.43
CA GLY A 144 -4.85 9.52 -17.05
C GLY A 144 -3.52 9.94 -17.65
N LYS A 145 -3.49 11.16 -18.19
CA LYS A 145 -2.27 11.74 -18.80
C LYS A 145 -1.17 11.98 -17.75
N GLY A 146 0.07 12.02 -18.22
CA GLY A 146 1.27 12.25 -17.41
C GLY A 146 1.92 10.96 -16.92
N ASN A 147 3.19 11.06 -16.54
CA ASN A 147 3.94 9.94 -16.01
C ASN A 147 3.55 9.69 -14.53
N ASN A 148 2.91 8.57 -14.28
CA ASN A 148 2.47 8.16 -12.94
C ASN A 148 3.24 6.96 -12.40
N LEU A 149 4.39 6.63 -12.96
CA LEU A 149 5.27 5.57 -12.47
C LEU A 149 6.73 6.04 -12.52
N VAL A 150 7.34 6.14 -11.36
CA VAL A 150 8.77 6.42 -11.21
C VAL A 150 9.40 5.27 -10.46
N ILE A 151 10.45 4.66 -11.03
CA ILE A 151 11.16 3.53 -10.44
C ILE A 151 12.56 3.99 -10.02
N TYR A 152 12.96 3.63 -8.80
CA TYR A 152 14.32 3.80 -8.29
C TYR A 152 14.94 2.44 -8.00
N LYS A 153 16.09 2.16 -8.63
CA LYS A 153 16.87 0.92 -8.40
C LYS A 153 18.03 1.20 -7.47
N PHE A 154 18.15 0.40 -6.40
CA PHE A 154 19.26 0.48 -5.46
C PHE A 154 20.53 -0.15 -6.08
N LYS A 155 21.53 0.66 -6.40
CA LYS A 155 22.78 0.18 -7.04
C LYS A 155 23.78 -0.36 -6.01
N LYS A 156 23.93 0.31 -4.88
CA LYS A 156 24.94 0.02 -3.84
C LYS A 156 24.34 -0.52 -2.54
N ASP A 157 23.10 -0.19 -2.25
CA ASP A 157 22.46 -0.56 -0.99
C ASP A 157 21.97 -2.01 -1.03
N LYS A 158 22.48 -2.81 -0.10
CA LYS A 158 21.96 -4.16 0.15
C LYS A 158 20.88 -4.06 1.24
N ILE A 159 19.62 -4.04 0.83
CA ILE A 159 18.46 -3.96 1.73
C ILE A 159 17.79 -5.32 1.78
N ILE A 160 17.59 -5.84 2.99
CA ILE A 160 16.98 -7.15 3.23
C ILE A 160 15.74 -6.94 4.12
N LEU A 161 14.60 -7.42 3.63
CA LEU A 161 13.36 -7.50 4.39
C LEU A 161 13.28 -8.86 5.09
N LYS A 162 13.10 -8.84 6.41
CA LYS A 162 12.74 -10.00 7.24
C LYS A 162 11.30 -9.83 7.74
N LYS A 163 10.63 -10.96 7.96
CA LYS A 163 9.33 -10.99 8.66
C LYS A 163 9.47 -10.49 10.07
#